data_e7c55a695f3f648f6389796f66d72faf
#
_entry.id   e7c55a695f3f648f6389796f66d72faf
#
_cell.length_a   1.000
_cell.length_b   1.000
_cell.length_c   1.000
_cell.angle_alpha   90.00
_cell.angle_beta   90.00
_cell.angle_gamma   90.00
#
_symmetry.space_group_name_H-M   'P 1'
#
loop_
_entity.id
_entity.type
_entity.pdbx_description
1 polymer ?
#
loop_
_entity_poly.entity_id
_entity_poly.type
_entity_poly.pdbx_seq_one_letter_code
_entity_poly.pdbx_strand_id
1 'polypeptide(L)'
;MPARLPEADLKQPNSGGAHVYIQPSPSTLPLPFAGDVENNAGHFVKAILAKPEVSLPAKYAFLYTSQGTFQDYLQAWVNVTGRRTTFVSTTLEKYEEIWGPYGTEIGLMLKACEGVSSWSDAYKSEVVNAKDLGIPEGTLIDLQAALEKDKALL
;
A
#
# COMPACT_ATOMS: atom_id res chain seq x y z
N MET A 1 0.45 -4.15 13.87
CA MET A 1 0.10 -5.22 12.90
C MET A 1 0.01 -4.57 11.54
N PRO A 2 0.77 -4.98 10.52
CA PRO A 2 0.54 -4.48 9.18
C PRO A 2 -0.91 -4.83 8.81
N ALA A 3 -1.60 -3.90 8.19
CA ALA A 3 -2.92 -4.17 7.65
C ALA A 3 -2.76 -5.24 6.56
N ARG A 4 -2.86 -6.51 6.94
CA ARG A 4 -3.09 -7.58 5.99
C ARG A 4 -4.38 -7.24 5.28
N LEU A 5 -4.30 -7.03 3.98
CA LEU A 5 -5.49 -7.15 3.15
C LEU A 5 -6.15 -8.48 3.53
N PRO A 6 -7.46 -8.52 3.78
CA PRO A 6 -8.12 -9.73 4.25
C PRO A 6 -7.78 -10.91 3.32
N GLU A 7 -7.31 -12.00 3.89
CA GLU A 7 -6.95 -13.23 3.16
C GLU A 7 -8.08 -13.74 2.25
N ALA A 8 -9.31 -13.33 2.53
CA ALA A 8 -10.50 -13.61 1.74
C ALA A 8 -10.44 -13.07 0.30
N ASP A 9 -9.69 -11.99 0.05
CA ASP A 9 -9.63 -11.37 -1.27
C ASP A 9 -8.78 -12.17 -2.27
N LEU A 10 -7.97 -13.11 -1.80
CA LEU A 10 -7.01 -13.83 -2.63
C LEU A 10 -7.33 -15.33 -2.82
N LYS A 11 -8.35 -15.89 -2.14
CA LYS A 11 -8.65 -17.32 -2.20
C LYS A 11 -10.09 -17.59 -2.64
N GLN A 12 -10.30 -17.76 -3.96
CA GLN A 12 -11.53 -18.40 -4.44
C GLN A 12 -11.22 -19.78 -5.04
N PRO A 13 -11.88 -20.86 -4.55
CA PRO A 13 -11.61 -22.24 -4.97
C PRO A 13 -11.83 -22.55 -6.45
N ASN A 14 -12.57 -21.70 -7.17
CA ASN A 14 -13.04 -21.95 -8.53
C ASN A 14 -12.44 -21.04 -9.60
N SER A 15 -11.37 -20.30 -9.30
CA SER A 15 -10.74 -19.33 -10.22
C SER A 15 -9.75 -19.96 -11.23
N GLY A 16 -9.80 -21.28 -11.46
CA GLY A 16 -8.82 -21.94 -12.34
C GLY A 16 -7.39 -21.84 -11.80
N GLY A 17 -7.22 -21.72 -10.48
CA GLY A 17 -5.91 -21.57 -9.84
C GLY A 17 -5.35 -20.15 -9.90
N ALA A 18 -6.14 -19.13 -10.27
CA ALA A 18 -5.77 -17.73 -10.14
C ALA A 18 -6.32 -17.12 -8.84
N HIS A 19 -5.55 -16.23 -8.22
CA HIS A 19 -6.04 -15.39 -7.13
C HIS A 19 -6.80 -14.20 -7.73
N VAL A 20 -8.02 -13.96 -7.24
CA VAL A 20 -8.86 -12.87 -7.74
C VAL A 20 -8.81 -11.73 -6.75
N TYR A 21 -8.43 -10.56 -7.23
CA TYR A 21 -8.47 -9.31 -6.46
C TYR A 21 -9.63 -8.46 -6.94
N ILE A 22 -10.57 -8.16 -6.04
CA ILE A 22 -11.79 -7.41 -6.36
C ILE A 22 -11.77 -6.10 -5.58
N GLN A 23 -11.99 -4.98 -6.26
CA GLN A 23 -12.13 -3.68 -5.59
C GLN A 23 -13.00 -2.70 -6.40
N PRO A 24 -13.59 -1.66 -5.76
CA PRO A 24 -14.44 -0.68 -6.43
C PRO A 24 -13.67 0.44 -7.12
N SER A 25 -12.36 0.29 -7.31
CA SER A 25 -11.48 1.26 -7.95
C SER A 25 -10.71 0.63 -9.10
N PRO A 26 -10.21 1.41 -10.08
CA PRO A 26 -9.42 0.87 -11.18
C PRO A 26 -8.06 0.33 -10.73
N SER A 27 -7.51 -0.65 -11.45
CA SER A 27 -6.17 -1.20 -11.18
C SER A 27 -5.05 -0.18 -11.34
N THR A 28 -5.32 0.90 -12.06
CA THR A 28 -4.39 2.02 -12.31
C THR A 28 -4.40 3.08 -11.20
N LEU A 29 -5.16 2.86 -10.12
CA LEU A 29 -5.17 3.77 -8.97
C LEU A 29 -3.77 3.93 -8.40
N PRO A 30 -3.25 5.19 -8.28
CA PRO A 30 -1.94 5.44 -7.69
C PRO A 30 -1.91 5.08 -6.21
N LEU A 31 -0.88 4.34 -5.80
CA LEU A 31 -0.68 3.92 -4.42
C LEU A 31 0.74 4.20 -3.95
N PRO A 32 0.91 4.68 -2.72
CA PRO A 32 2.21 4.69 -2.04
C PRO A 32 2.48 3.30 -1.46
N PHE A 33 3.64 2.75 -1.71
CA PHE A 33 4.08 1.49 -1.13
C PHE A 33 5.03 1.75 0.03
N ALA A 34 4.67 1.29 1.22
CA ALA A 34 5.48 1.45 2.42
C ALA A 34 6.61 0.41 2.54
N GLY A 35 6.57 -0.65 1.71
CA GLY A 35 7.51 -1.75 1.81
C GLY A 35 7.37 -2.52 3.13
N ASP A 36 8.50 -2.88 3.76
CA ASP A 36 8.51 -3.53 5.07
C ASP A 36 8.26 -2.50 6.19
N VAL A 37 6.98 -2.30 6.54
CA VAL A 37 6.56 -1.31 7.53
C VAL A 37 7.23 -1.52 8.89
N GLU A 38 7.41 -2.76 9.34
CA GLU A 38 8.00 -3.06 10.65
C GLU A 38 9.43 -2.52 10.77
N ASN A 39 10.24 -2.73 9.74
CA ASN A 39 11.61 -2.21 9.71
C ASN A 39 11.65 -0.73 9.34
N ASN A 40 10.91 -0.32 8.33
CA ASN A 40 10.96 1.04 7.79
C ASN A 40 10.48 2.08 8.79
N ALA A 41 9.44 1.78 9.59
CA ALA A 41 8.94 2.70 10.62
C ALA A 41 10.00 3.06 11.64
N GLY A 42 10.86 2.12 12.04
CA GLY A 42 11.97 2.37 12.96
C GLY A 42 12.96 3.40 12.42
N HIS A 43 13.28 3.35 11.13
CA HIS A 43 14.14 4.34 10.48
C HIS A 43 13.53 5.74 10.47
N PHE A 44 12.23 5.85 10.20
CA PHE A 44 11.52 7.12 10.25
C PHE A 44 11.48 7.70 11.66
N VAL A 45 11.11 6.91 12.66
CA VAL A 45 11.09 7.35 14.07
C VAL A 45 12.47 7.85 14.52
N LYS A 46 13.53 7.09 14.22
CA LYS A 46 14.91 7.50 14.53
C LYS A 46 15.28 8.81 13.87
N ALA A 47 14.92 9.00 12.59
CA ALA A 47 15.24 10.22 11.85
C ALA A 47 14.47 11.44 12.37
N ILE A 48 13.18 11.28 12.72
CA ILE A 48 12.35 12.32 13.33
C ILE A 48 12.96 12.78 14.66
N LEU A 49 13.35 11.84 15.51
CA LEU A 49 13.95 12.16 16.81
C LEU A 49 15.33 12.81 16.67
N ALA A 50 16.09 12.46 15.64
CA ALA A 50 17.41 13.03 15.38
C ALA A 50 17.36 14.44 14.77
N LYS A 51 16.25 14.80 14.09
CA LYS A 51 16.05 16.07 13.37
C LYS A 51 14.68 16.68 13.67
N PRO A 52 14.41 17.05 14.94
CA PRO A 52 13.10 17.59 15.31
C PRO A 52 12.75 18.87 14.54
N GLU A 53 13.73 19.66 14.15
CA GLU A 53 13.55 20.90 13.37
C GLU A 53 12.95 20.68 11.97
N VAL A 54 13.03 19.46 11.43
CA VAL A 54 12.43 19.10 10.12
C VAL A 54 10.95 18.79 10.25
N SER A 55 10.54 18.15 11.37
CA SER A 55 9.20 17.62 11.59
C SER A 55 8.31 18.46 12.48
N LEU A 56 8.91 19.34 13.33
CA LEU A 56 8.15 20.23 14.21
C LEU A 56 7.90 21.60 13.53
N PRO A 57 6.83 22.34 13.97
CA PRO A 57 5.94 21.96 15.07
C PRO A 57 4.84 20.96 14.73
N ALA A 58 4.49 20.74 13.44
CA ALA A 58 3.37 19.87 13.08
C ALA A 58 3.47 19.42 11.62
N LYS A 59 4.35 18.46 11.33
CA LYS A 59 4.40 17.83 10.01
C LYS A 59 4.07 16.34 10.08
N TYR A 60 3.50 15.84 9.02
CA TYR A 60 3.26 14.41 8.83
C TYR A 60 4.50 13.78 8.19
N ALA A 61 5.08 12.78 8.82
CA ALA A 61 6.11 11.96 8.19
C ALA A 61 5.46 10.88 7.33
N PHE A 62 5.58 11.01 6.01
CA PHE A 62 4.95 10.09 5.07
C PHE A 62 5.90 8.93 4.75
N LEU A 63 5.61 7.78 5.36
CA LEU A 63 6.37 6.56 5.17
C LEU A 63 5.95 5.89 3.86
N TYR A 64 6.76 6.04 2.82
CA TYR A 64 6.68 5.25 1.60
C TYR A 64 8.08 5.04 1.01
N THR A 65 8.27 3.96 0.27
CA THR A 65 9.52 3.61 -0.40
C THR A 65 9.44 3.88 -1.90
N SER A 66 8.27 3.70 -2.48
CA SER A 66 8.00 3.92 -3.90
C SER A 66 6.53 4.22 -4.14
N GLN A 67 6.21 4.72 -5.34
CA GLN A 67 4.84 4.89 -5.81
C GLN A 67 4.61 3.96 -7.00
N GLY A 68 3.40 3.44 -7.10
CA GLY A 68 2.97 2.59 -8.18
C GLY A 68 1.45 2.54 -8.26
N THR A 69 0.92 1.49 -8.84
CA THR A 69 -0.51 1.23 -8.99
C THR A 69 -0.88 -0.11 -8.35
N PHE A 70 -2.16 -0.41 -8.22
CA PHE A 70 -2.59 -1.76 -7.83
C PHE A 70 -2.07 -2.82 -8.80
N GLN A 71 -1.99 -2.51 -10.08
CA GLN A 71 -1.43 -3.42 -11.07
C GLN A 71 0.05 -3.72 -10.79
N ASP A 72 0.83 -2.71 -10.40
CA ASP A 72 2.24 -2.90 -10.03
C ASP A 72 2.38 -3.75 -8.76
N TYR A 73 1.51 -3.53 -7.77
CA TYR A 73 1.46 -4.36 -6.57
C TYR A 73 1.18 -5.84 -6.91
N LEU A 74 0.16 -6.10 -7.72
CA LEU A 74 -0.18 -7.46 -8.13
C LEU A 74 0.93 -8.11 -8.96
N GLN A 75 1.60 -7.33 -9.82
CA GLN A 75 2.74 -7.83 -10.58
C GLN A 75 3.92 -8.20 -9.68
N ALA A 76 4.23 -7.37 -8.67
CA ALA A 76 5.26 -7.69 -7.68
C ALA A 76 4.92 -8.98 -6.92
N TRP A 77 3.64 -9.14 -6.52
CA TRP A 77 3.17 -10.35 -5.86
C TRP A 77 3.28 -11.60 -6.76
N VAL A 78 2.92 -11.49 -8.04
CA VAL A 78 3.08 -12.56 -9.04
C VAL A 78 4.54 -12.95 -9.19
N ASN A 79 5.44 -11.97 -9.29
CA ASN A 79 6.88 -12.20 -9.44
C ASN A 79 7.46 -13.00 -8.25
N VAL A 80 7.00 -12.68 -7.03
CA VAL A 80 7.47 -13.34 -5.80
C VAL A 80 6.86 -14.72 -5.64
N THR A 81 5.56 -14.87 -5.83
CA THR A 81 4.84 -16.11 -5.52
C THR A 81 4.80 -17.10 -6.67
N GLY A 82 4.97 -16.65 -7.90
CA GLY A 82 4.75 -17.45 -9.11
C GLY A 82 3.28 -17.78 -9.38
N ARG A 83 2.34 -17.23 -8.58
CA ARG A 83 0.91 -17.51 -8.70
C ARG A 83 0.25 -16.49 -9.62
N ARG A 84 -0.77 -16.91 -10.37
CA ARG A 84 -1.52 -16.01 -11.26
C ARG A 84 -2.50 -15.16 -10.46
N THR A 85 -2.65 -13.91 -10.88
CA THR A 85 -3.67 -13.00 -10.33
C THR A 85 -4.61 -12.53 -11.44
N THR A 86 -5.83 -12.17 -11.04
CA THR A 86 -6.80 -11.48 -11.88
C THR A 86 -7.39 -10.33 -11.09
N PHE A 87 -7.36 -9.13 -11.67
CA PHE A 87 -7.98 -7.95 -11.10
C PHE A 87 -9.41 -7.80 -11.64
N VAL A 88 -10.36 -7.57 -10.77
CA VAL A 88 -11.76 -7.31 -11.10
C VAL A 88 -12.18 -5.97 -10.50
N SER A 89 -12.40 -4.98 -11.36
CA SER A 89 -13.03 -3.73 -10.94
C SER A 89 -14.54 -3.95 -10.79
N THR A 90 -15.10 -3.41 -9.71
CA THR A 90 -16.54 -3.49 -9.43
C THR A 90 -17.10 -2.13 -9.02
N THR A 91 -18.39 -2.03 -8.69
CA THR A 91 -18.96 -0.83 -8.10
C THR A 91 -18.88 -0.89 -6.58
N LEU A 92 -19.04 0.27 -5.90
CA LEU A 92 -19.07 0.31 -4.43
C LEU A 92 -20.23 -0.53 -3.88
N GLU A 93 -21.39 -0.46 -4.53
CA GLU A 93 -22.60 -1.22 -4.14
C GLU A 93 -22.35 -2.73 -4.23
N LYS A 94 -21.72 -3.19 -5.31
CA LYS A 94 -21.38 -4.62 -5.48
C LYS A 94 -20.30 -5.07 -4.49
N TYR A 95 -19.37 -4.18 -4.18
CA TYR A 95 -18.33 -4.44 -3.19
C TYR A 95 -18.96 -4.58 -1.79
N GLU A 96 -19.94 -3.73 -1.45
CA GLU A 96 -20.73 -3.84 -0.22
C GLU A 96 -21.59 -5.12 -0.19
N GLU A 97 -22.23 -5.51 -1.30
CA GLU A 97 -22.98 -6.77 -1.38
C GLU A 97 -22.10 -8.01 -1.07
N ILE A 98 -20.81 -7.96 -1.49
CA ILE A 98 -19.86 -9.06 -1.24
C ILE A 98 -19.37 -9.08 0.20
N TRP A 99 -19.04 -7.91 0.78
CA TRP A 99 -18.31 -7.80 2.03
C TRP A 99 -19.10 -7.19 3.19
N GLY A 100 -20.35 -6.75 2.94
CA GLY A 100 -21.20 -6.09 3.93
C GLY A 100 -20.66 -4.71 4.36
N PRO A 101 -21.00 -4.25 5.58
CA PRO A 101 -20.60 -2.93 6.08
C PRO A 101 -19.08 -2.67 6.08
N TYR A 102 -18.28 -3.71 6.27
CA TYR A 102 -16.81 -3.62 6.15
C TYR A 102 -16.39 -3.28 4.72
N GLY A 103 -17.06 -3.87 3.72
CA GLY A 103 -16.86 -3.53 2.31
C GLY A 103 -17.17 -2.08 2.01
N THR A 104 -18.22 -1.52 2.62
CA THR A 104 -18.54 -0.09 2.48
C THR A 104 -17.41 0.78 2.97
N GLU A 105 -16.88 0.53 4.17
CA GLU A 105 -15.78 1.32 4.75
C GLU A 105 -14.52 1.28 3.89
N ILE A 106 -14.05 0.08 3.55
CA ILE A 106 -12.84 -0.09 2.71
C ILE A 106 -13.08 0.43 1.29
N GLY A 107 -14.25 0.18 0.74
CA GLY A 107 -14.61 0.68 -0.60
C GLY A 107 -14.63 2.20 -0.69
N LEU A 108 -15.16 2.89 0.32
CA LEU A 108 -15.14 4.35 0.39
C LEU A 108 -13.70 4.89 0.53
N MET A 109 -12.85 4.24 1.31
CA MET A 109 -11.43 4.59 1.41
C MET A 109 -10.74 4.49 0.05
N LEU A 110 -10.96 3.41 -0.70
CA LEU A 110 -10.39 3.23 -2.03
C LEU A 110 -10.93 4.27 -3.03
N LYS A 111 -12.23 4.58 -2.96
CA LYS A 111 -12.84 5.63 -3.80
C LYS A 111 -12.28 7.02 -3.48
N ALA A 112 -12.03 7.34 -2.21
CA ALA A 112 -11.41 8.61 -1.82
C ALA A 112 -10.00 8.75 -2.40
N CYS A 113 -9.25 7.66 -2.53
CA CYS A 113 -7.92 7.65 -3.14
C CYS A 113 -7.94 8.01 -4.63
N GLU A 114 -9.05 7.83 -5.35
CA GLU A 114 -9.17 8.20 -6.78
C GLU A 114 -9.01 9.72 -7.02
N GLY A 115 -9.31 10.54 -6.01
CA GLY A 115 -9.10 11.99 -6.07
C GLY A 115 -7.65 12.45 -5.88
N VAL A 116 -6.74 11.55 -5.55
CA VAL A 116 -5.34 11.88 -5.23
C VAL A 116 -4.45 11.45 -6.39
N SER A 117 -3.97 12.42 -7.18
CA SER A 117 -3.07 12.16 -8.31
C SER A 117 -1.62 11.89 -7.86
N SER A 118 -1.21 12.45 -6.73
CA SER A 118 0.11 12.24 -6.12
C SER A 118 0.01 12.42 -4.61
N TRP A 119 0.35 11.39 -3.88
CA TRP A 119 0.34 11.42 -2.41
C TRP A 119 1.43 12.33 -1.84
N SER A 120 2.56 12.47 -2.52
CA SER A 120 3.64 13.37 -2.11
C SER A 120 3.30 14.85 -2.32
N ASP A 121 2.40 15.16 -3.24
CA ASP A 121 2.05 16.53 -3.59
C ASP A 121 0.79 17.04 -2.90
N ALA A 122 -0.11 16.14 -2.47
CA ALA A 122 -1.39 16.48 -1.88
C ALA A 122 -1.29 17.40 -0.65
N TYR A 123 -0.19 17.27 0.14
CA TYR A 123 0.03 18.06 1.36
C TYR A 123 1.48 18.52 1.48
N LYS A 124 2.06 18.97 0.37
CA LYS A 124 3.50 19.25 0.21
C LYS A 124 4.12 20.14 1.29
N SER A 125 3.38 21.09 1.86
CA SER A 125 3.85 21.98 2.94
C SER A 125 3.82 21.33 4.32
N GLU A 126 3.00 20.27 4.49
CA GLU A 126 2.75 19.64 5.79
C GLU A 126 3.36 18.24 5.90
N VAL A 127 3.88 17.71 4.80
CA VAL A 127 4.44 16.37 4.73
C VAL A 127 5.95 16.41 4.58
N VAL A 128 6.65 15.55 5.31
CA VAL A 128 8.07 15.25 5.13
C VAL A 128 8.22 13.77 4.74
N ASN A 129 9.14 13.50 3.83
CA ASN A 129 9.45 12.15 3.35
C ASN A 129 10.83 11.68 3.84
N ALA A 130 11.26 10.49 3.42
CA ALA A 130 12.54 9.91 3.81
C ALA A 130 13.74 10.81 3.47
N LYS A 131 13.71 11.47 2.30
CA LYS A 131 14.78 12.37 1.85
C LYS A 131 14.86 13.62 2.72
N ASP A 132 13.72 14.23 3.05
CA ASP A 132 13.64 15.41 3.92
C ASP A 132 14.19 15.10 5.31
N LEU A 133 13.90 13.92 5.83
CA LEU A 133 14.42 13.42 7.10
C LEU A 133 15.88 12.97 7.01
N GLY A 134 16.47 12.93 5.81
CA GLY A 134 17.85 12.52 5.59
C GLY A 134 18.09 11.03 5.81
N ILE A 135 17.08 10.20 5.59
CA ILE A 135 17.24 8.74 5.56
C ILE A 135 18.00 8.39 4.29
N PRO A 136 19.16 7.70 4.37
CA PRO A 136 19.96 7.39 3.20
C PRO A 136 19.21 6.52 2.19
N GLU A 137 19.46 6.76 0.91
CA GLU A 137 18.94 5.93 -0.15
C GLU A 137 19.39 4.46 0.03
N GLY A 138 18.50 3.51 -0.23
CA GLY A 138 18.75 2.08 -0.03
C GLY A 138 18.63 1.59 1.42
N THR A 139 18.33 2.47 2.40
CA THR A 139 18.10 2.07 3.79
C THR A 139 16.75 1.37 3.97
N LEU A 140 15.74 1.84 3.24
CA LEU A 140 14.38 1.34 3.35
C LEU A 140 14.18 0.08 2.50
N ILE A 141 13.46 -0.88 3.04
CA ILE A 141 13.10 -2.12 2.37
C ILE A 141 11.87 -1.84 1.50
N ASP A 142 12.00 -2.01 0.20
CA ASP A 142 10.93 -1.75 -0.77
C ASP A 142 9.84 -2.83 -0.79
N LEU A 143 8.83 -2.67 -1.66
CA LEU A 143 7.73 -3.60 -1.81
C LEU A 143 8.19 -5.00 -2.23
N GLN A 144 9.10 -5.09 -3.22
CA GLN A 144 9.57 -6.37 -3.74
C GLN A 144 10.31 -7.16 -2.65
N ALA A 145 11.25 -6.51 -1.95
CA ALA A 145 12.02 -7.13 -0.88
C ALA A 145 11.14 -7.50 0.34
N ALA A 146 10.13 -6.70 0.64
CA ALA A 146 9.15 -7.02 1.69
C ALA A 146 8.32 -8.27 1.35
N LEU A 147 7.84 -8.38 0.11
CA LEU A 147 7.11 -9.57 -0.34
C LEU A 147 8.00 -10.83 -0.36
N GLU A 148 9.26 -10.71 -0.78
CA GLU A 148 10.23 -11.83 -0.74
C GLU A 148 10.48 -12.31 0.70
N LYS A 149 10.62 -11.39 1.65
CA LYS A 149 10.78 -11.71 3.08
C LYS A 149 9.59 -12.51 3.60
N ASP A 150 8.37 -12.10 3.24
CA ASP A 150 7.13 -12.70 3.73
C ASP A 150 6.58 -13.82 2.83
N LYS A 151 7.34 -14.25 1.82
CA LYS A 151 6.93 -15.23 0.81
C LYS A 151 6.30 -16.50 1.40
N ALA A 152 6.79 -16.98 2.53
CA ALA A 152 6.26 -18.17 3.19
C ALA A 152 4.84 -17.96 3.77
N LEU A 153 4.40 -16.71 3.91
CA LEU A 153 3.09 -16.31 4.43
C LEU A 153 2.09 -16.00 3.33
N LEU A 154 2.54 -15.88 2.09
CA LEU A 154 1.75 -15.56 0.90
C LEU A 154 1.27 -16.82 0.18
#